data_a331b46359785c398efc298f78f42d3d
#
_entry.id   a331b46359785c398efc298f78f42d3d
#
_cell.length_a   1.000
_cell.length_b   1.000
_cell.length_c   1.000
_cell.angle_alpha   90.00
_cell.angle_beta   90.00
_cell.angle_gamma   90.00
#
_symmetry.space_group_name_H-M   'P 1'
#
loop_
_entity.id
_entity.type
_entity.pdbx_description
1 polymer ?
#
loop_
_entity_poly.entity_id
_entity_poly.type
_entity_poly.pdbx_seq_one_letter_code
_entity_poly.pdbx_strand_id
1 'polypeptide(L)'
;MSPVRHGFMLLEAAVALLVVGLTATAAAELYGAQMRAARREPRLIMAAALAQDRLAAVRVLEPEQLARLPDSLARGRFAAPFAEYRWNAGTTRSGLDDLYDVRVEITWVDGEFALSTRIYAPRHGASR
;
A
#
# COMPACT_ATOMS: atom_id res chain seq x y z
N MET A 1 -4.84 27.82 -40.09
CA MET A 1 -4.40 26.85 -39.09
C MET A 1 -2.89 26.75 -39.12
N SER A 2 -2.27 27.06 -38.01
CA SER A 2 -0.80 27.11 -37.94
C SER A 2 -0.19 25.73 -37.81
N PRO A 3 0.77 25.31 -38.66
CA PRO A 3 1.47 24.04 -38.51
C PRO A 3 2.20 23.89 -37.16
N VAL A 4 2.63 25.02 -36.61
CA VAL A 4 3.34 25.06 -35.32
C VAL A 4 2.45 24.55 -34.20
N ARG A 5 1.15 24.85 -34.25
CA ARG A 5 0.20 24.41 -33.25
C ARG A 5 0.03 22.89 -33.24
N HIS A 6 0.00 22.28 -34.42
CA HIS A 6 -0.07 20.81 -34.52
C HIS A 6 1.20 20.14 -34.03
N GLY A 7 2.37 20.69 -34.33
CA GLY A 7 3.64 20.20 -33.82
C GLY A 7 3.74 20.28 -32.32
N PHE A 8 3.19 21.35 -31.73
CA PHE A 8 3.19 21.53 -30.28
C PHE A 8 2.36 20.47 -29.58
N MET A 9 1.16 20.18 -30.09
CA MET A 9 0.27 19.16 -29.50
C MET A 9 0.87 17.76 -29.59
N LEU A 10 1.52 17.45 -30.71
CA LEU A 10 2.19 16.15 -30.90
C LEU A 10 3.37 16.00 -29.95
N LEU A 11 4.16 17.04 -29.76
CA LEU A 11 5.30 17.02 -28.85
C LEU A 11 4.83 16.84 -27.41
N GLU A 12 3.78 17.54 -27.02
CA GLU A 12 3.19 17.44 -25.68
C GLU A 12 2.66 16.02 -25.42
N ALA A 13 1.96 15.44 -26.40
CA ALA A 13 1.48 14.07 -26.29
C ALA A 13 2.63 13.07 -26.19
N ALA A 14 3.69 13.25 -26.96
CA ALA A 14 4.86 12.40 -26.93
C ALA A 14 5.58 12.47 -25.58
N VAL A 15 5.71 13.66 -25.01
CA VAL A 15 6.32 13.86 -23.69
C VAL A 15 5.45 13.20 -22.61
N ALA A 16 4.14 13.37 -22.67
CA ALA A 16 3.21 12.76 -21.72
C ALA A 16 3.32 11.23 -21.76
N LEU A 17 3.37 10.63 -22.95
CA LEU A 17 3.53 9.20 -23.13
C LEU A 17 4.87 8.72 -22.60
N LEU A 18 5.93 9.48 -22.79
CA LEU A 18 7.25 9.16 -22.28
C LEU A 18 7.26 9.12 -20.76
N VAL A 19 6.66 10.13 -20.11
CA VAL A 19 6.57 10.20 -18.64
C VAL A 19 5.77 9.03 -18.09
N VAL A 20 4.62 8.72 -18.68
CA VAL A 20 3.79 7.58 -18.28
C VAL A 20 4.56 6.28 -18.46
N GLY A 21 5.24 6.11 -19.59
CA GLY A 21 6.05 4.93 -19.85
C GLY A 21 7.16 4.72 -18.85
N LEU A 22 7.88 5.79 -18.49
CA LEU A 22 8.96 5.72 -17.50
C LEU A 22 8.41 5.35 -16.10
N THR A 23 7.29 5.93 -15.73
CA THR A 23 6.64 5.62 -14.44
C THR A 23 6.20 4.17 -14.39
N ALA A 24 5.57 3.67 -15.43
CA ALA A 24 5.12 2.28 -15.51
C ALA A 24 6.30 1.31 -15.47
N THR A 25 7.38 1.62 -16.16
CA THR A 25 8.59 0.78 -16.17
C THR A 25 9.23 0.71 -14.78
N ALA A 26 9.32 1.84 -14.08
CA ALA A 26 9.87 1.88 -12.73
C ALA A 26 9.02 1.05 -11.76
N ALA A 27 7.69 1.15 -11.85
CA ALA A 27 6.78 0.35 -11.02
C ALA A 27 6.93 -1.15 -11.31
N ALA A 28 7.06 -1.52 -12.59
CA ALA A 28 7.24 -2.91 -13.00
C ALA A 28 8.57 -3.47 -12.50
N GLU A 29 9.64 -2.68 -12.52
CA GLU A 29 10.94 -3.10 -12.01
C GLU A 29 10.91 -3.36 -10.51
N LEU A 30 10.26 -2.48 -9.74
CA LEU A 30 10.08 -2.68 -8.30
C LEU A 30 9.30 -3.94 -8.00
N TYR A 31 8.19 -4.15 -8.72
CA TYR A 31 7.37 -5.33 -8.56
C TYR A 31 8.16 -6.59 -8.91
N GLY A 32 8.89 -6.58 -10.02
CA GLY A 32 9.72 -7.70 -10.43
C GLY A 32 10.82 -8.03 -9.43
N ALA A 33 11.45 -7.01 -8.84
CA ALA A 33 12.47 -7.21 -7.81
C ALA A 33 11.87 -7.86 -6.56
N GLN A 34 10.69 -7.41 -6.13
CA GLN A 34 9.98 -8.01 -4.99
C GLN A 34 9.62 -9.47 -5.27
N MET A 35 9.13 -9.76 -6.46
CA MET A 35 8.76 -11.13 -6.83
C MET A 35 9.97 -12.07 -6.91
N ARG A 36 11.12 -11.58 -7.38
CA ARG A 36 12.35 -12.38 -7.40
C ARG A 36 12.84 -12.68 -5.99
N ALA A 37 12.79 -11.71 -5.09
CA ALA A 37 13.15 -11.92 -3.70
C ALA A 37 12.21 -12.92 -3.02
N ALA A 38 10.90 -12.81 -3.29
CA ALA A 38 9.89 -13.69 -2.74
C ALA A 38 10.03 -15.14 -3.23
N ARG A 39 10.49 -15.34 -4.46
CA ARG A 39 10.71 -16.70 -4.99
C ARG A 39 11.78 -17.48 -4.24
N ARG A 40 12.73 -16.78 -3.63
CA ARG A 40 13.78 -17.40 -2.83
C ARG A 40 13.30 -17.76 -1.43
N GLU A 41 12.21 -17.15 -1.00
CA GLU A 41 11.66 -17.32 0.34
C GLU A 41 10.14 -17.44 0.25
N PRO A 42 9.61 -18.67 0.16
CA PRO A 42 8.16 -18.88 0.04
C PRO A 42 7.35 -18.24 1.16
N ARG A 43 7.93 -18.13 2.36
CA ARG A 43 7.25 -17.51 3.49
C ARG A 43 7.04 -16.01 3.28
N LEU A 44 7.91 -15.35 2.51
CA LEU A 44 7.72 -13.94 2.15
C LEU A 44 6.51 -13.76 1.24
N ILE A 45 6.29 -14.69 0.30
CA ILE A 45 5.11 -14.64 -0.57
C ILE A 45 3.84 -14.74 0.27
N MET A 46 3.80 -15.71 1.17
CA MET A 46 2.65 -15.90 2.05
C MET A 46 2.46 -14.69 2.97
N ALA A 47 3.54 -14.19 3.57
CA ALA A 47 3.47 -13.02 4.44
C ALA A 47 2.94 -11.80 3.70
N ALA A 48 3.36 -11.58 2.45
CA ALA A 48 2.86 -10.48 1.64
C ALA A 48 1.35 -10.61 1.39
N ALA A 49 0.88 -11.81 1.10
CA ALA A 49 -0.56 -12.06 0.90
C ALA A 49 -1.35 -11.82 2.19
N LEU A 50 -0.82 -12.27 3.32
CA LEU A 50 -1.45 -12.07 4.63
C LEU A 50 -1.46 -10.59 5.03
N ALA A 51 -0.40 -9.85 4.71
CA ALA A 51 -0.32 -8.42 4.97
C ALA A 51 -1.37 -7.66 4.14
N GLN A 52 -1.55 -8.03 2.89
CA GLN A 52 -2.59 -7.44 2.04
C GLN A 52 -3.98 -7.70 2.59
N ASP A 53 -4.22 -8.89 3.09
CA ASP A 53 -5.49 -9.25 3.71
C ASP A 53 -5.78 -8.36 4.93
N ARG A 54 -4.80 -8.18 5.79
CA ARG A 54 -4.95 -7.30 6.97
C ARG A 54 -5.12 -5.84 6.58
N LEU A 55 -4.40 -5.40 5.57
CA LEU A 55 -4.53 -4.03 5.08
C LEU A 55 -5.94 -3.77 4.51
N ALA A 56 -6.50 -4.75 3.80
CA ALA A 56 -7.87 -4.64 3.29
C ALA A 56 -8.88 -4.46 4.42
N ALA A 57 -8.68 -5.16 5.54
CA ALA A 57 -9.55 -5.00 6.71
C ALA A 57 -9.43 -3.58 7.33
N VAL A 58 -8.23 -3.02 7.32
CA VAL A 58 -8.01 -1.66 7.85
C VAL A 58 -8.62 -0.60 6.93
N ARG A 59 -8.59 -0.81 5.63
CA ARG A 59 -9.10 0.16 4.65
C ARG A 59 -10.59 0.43 4.75
N VAL A 60 -11.35 -0.48 5.31
CA VAL A 60 -12.82 -0.31 5.45
C VAL A 60 -13.21 0.33 6.77
N LEU A 61 -12.24 0.70 7.61
CA LEU A 61 -12.53 1.32 8.91
C LEU A 61 -12.96 2.76 8.77
N GLU A 62 -13.80 3.20 9.72
CA GLU A 62 -14.17 4.60 9.86
C GLU A 62 -12.97 5.42 10.36
N PRO A 63 -12.98 6.76 10.14
CA PRO A 63 -11.85 7.60 10.57
C PRO A 63 -11.50 7.49 12.06
N GLU A 64 -12.49 7.35 12.93
CA GLU A 64 -12.26 7.18 14.35
C GLU A 64 -11.53 5.88 14.67
N GLN A 65 -11.85 4.81 13.95
CA GLN A 65 -11.19 3.52 14.09
C GLN A 65 -9.79 3.52 13.51
N LEU A 66 -9.56 4.28 12.44
CA LEU A 66 -8.21 4.47 11.89
C LEU A 66 -7.31 5.23 12.85
N ALA A 67 -7.86 6.24 13.51
CA ALA A 67 -7.11 7.00 14.50
C ALA A 67 -6.70 6.14 15.71
N ARG A 68 -7.50 5.12 16.00
CA ARG A 68 -7.25 4.21 17.11
C ARG A 68 -7.73 2.81 16.72
N LEU A 69 -6.82 2.00 16.21
CA LEU A 69 -7.16 0.67 15.72
C LEU A 69 -7.74 -0.20 16.82
N PRO A 70 -8.84 -0.93 16.55
CA PRO A 70 -9.32 -1.96 17.46
C PRO A 70 -8.26 -3.02 17.72
N ASP A 71 -8.17 -3.53 18.93
CA ASP A 71 -7.17 -4.54 19.29
C ASP A 71 -7.22 -5.76 18.39
N SER A 72 -8.40 -6.16 17.96
CA SER A 72 -8.57 -7.30 17.06
C SER A 72 -7.92 -7.11 15.71
N LEU A 73 -7.70 -5.86 15.29
CA LEU A 73 -7.04 -5.53 14.02
C LEU A 73 -5.58 -5.10 14.24
N ALA A 74 -5.25 -4.62 15.43
CA ALA A 74 -3.91 -4.14 15.72
C ALA A 74 -2.90 -5.26 15.85
N ARG A 75 -3.31 -6.41 16.33
CA ARG A 75 -2.40 -7.55 16.51
C ARG A 75 -3.18 -8.85 16.63
N GLY A 76 -2.51 -9.93 16.27
CA GLY A 76 -3.12 -11.24 16.39
C GLY A 76 -2.28 -12.32 15.73
N ARG A 77 -2.82 -13.53 15.76
CA ARG A 77 -2.26 -14.69 15.09
C ARG A 77 -3.26 -15.19 14.06
N PHE A 78 -2.77 -15.55 12.89
CA PHE A 78 -3.63 -16.11 11.86
C PHE A 78 -4.11 -17.51 12.25
N ALA A 79 -5.31 -17.86 11.78
CA ALA A 79 -5.87 -19.19 11.99
C ALA A 79 -5.13 -20.22 11.11
N ALA A 80 -5.23 -21.50 11.52
CA ALA A 80 -4.67 -22.57 10.70
C ALA A 80 -5.19 -22.49 9.26
N PRO A 81 -4.38 -22.77 8.23
CA PRO A 81 -3.02 -23.32 8.28
C PRO A 81 -1.91 -22.27 8.44
N PHE A 82 -2.24 -21.02 8.76
CA PHE A 82 -1.28 -19.92 8.83
C PHE A 82 -0.91 -19.56 10.28
N ALA A 83 -1.05 -20.48 11.21
CA ALA A 83 -0.85 -20.21 12.64
C ALA A 83 0.59 -19.84 13.01
N GLU A 84 1.56 -20.11 12.13
CA GLU A 84 2.95 -19.70 12.34
C GLU A 84 3.18 -18.20 12.15
N TYR A 85 2.20 -17.51 11.53
CA TYR A 85 2.30 -16.08 11.24
C TYR A 85 1.52 -15.27 12.24
N ARG A 86 2.08 -14.12 12.60
CA ARG A 86 1.42 -13.13 13.45
C ARG A 86 1.41 -11.79 12.75
N TRP A 87 0.41 -10.97 13.04
CA TRP A 87 0.38 -9.61 12.50
C TRP A 87 0.44 -8.57 13.60
N ASN A 88 0.98 -7.40 13.25
CA ASN A 88 0.96 -6.22 14.07
C ASN A 88 0.68 -5.04 13.13
N ALA A 89 -0.40 -4.34 13.36
CA ALA A 89 -0.80 -3.21 12.53
C ALA A 89 -0.84 -1.95 13.37
N GLY A 90 -0.37 -0.85 12.79
CA GLY A 90 -0.38 0.42 13.46
C GLY A 90 -0.73 1.53 12.48
N THR A 91 -1.34 2.59 13.01
CA THR A 91 -1.64 3.78 12.25
C THR A 91 -1.01 4.99 12.92
N THR A 92 -0.50 5.91 12.11
CA THR A 92 -0.03 7.21 12.59
C THR A 92 -0.65 8.29 11.73
N ARG A 93 -0.93 9.43 12.35
CA ARG A 93 -1.40 10.58 11.60
C ARG A 93 -0.26 11.13 10.77
N SER A 94 -0.51 11.29 9.49
CA SER A 94 0.39 12.05 8.63
C SER A 94 0.32 13.53 9.02
N GLY A 95 1.32 14.31 8.62
CA GLY A 95 1.29 15.76 8.83
C GLY A 95 0.16 16.47 8.09
N LEU A 96 -0.55 15.77 7.20
CA LEU A 96 -1.69 16.31 6.47
C LEU A 96 -2.99 15.83 7.12
N ASP A 97 -4.01 16.69 7.08
CA ASP A 97 -5.32 16.37 7.67
C ASP A 97 -5.97 15.18 6.95
N ASP A 98 -6.62 14.33 7.73
CA ASP A 98 -7.38 13.17 7.25
C ASP A 98 -6.54 12.13 6.51
N LEU A 99 -5.22 12.21 6.60
CA LEU A 99 -4.31 11.25 5.99
C LEU A 99 -3.61 10.43 7.08
N TYR A 100 -3.70 9.13 6.96
CA TYR A 100 -3.15 8.18 7.93
C TYR A 100 -2.09 7.31 7.27
N ASP A 101 -0.96 7.16 7.93
CA ASP A 101 0.06 6.18 7.54
C ASP A 101 -0.25 4.88 8.27
N VAL A 102 -0.44 3.81 7.50
CA VAL A 102 -0.76 2.49 8.02
C VAL A 102 0.39 1.55 7.73
N ARG A 103 0.82 0.82 8.74
CA ARG A 103 1.88 -0.17 8.62
C ARG A 103 1.37 -1.51 9.15
N VAL A 104 1.51 -2.55 8.35
CA VAL A 104 1.18 -3.91 8.73
C VAL A 104 2.46 -4.74 8.70
N GLU A 105 2.80 -5.35 9.83
CA GLU A 105 3.94 -6.25 9.94
C GLU A 105 3.46 -7.67 10.11
N ILE A 106 4.06 -8.58 9.36
CA ILE A 106 3.83 -10.02 9.50
C ILE A 106 5.12 -10.63 9.99
N THR A 107 5.06 -11.38 11.08
CA THR A 107 6.23 -12.03 11.67
C THR A 107 6.03 -13.54 11.77
N TRP A 108 7.13 -14.27 11.64
CA TRP A 108 7.18 -15.71 11.86
C TRP A 108 8.52 -16.04 12.51
N VAL A 109 8.76 -17.31 12.79
CA VAL A 109 9.90 -17.74 13.62
C VAL A 109 11.24 -17.15 13.17
N ASP A 110 11.50 -17.12 11.85
CA ASP A 110 12.79 -16.73 11.32
C ASP A 110 12.71 -15.60 10.30
N GLY A 111 11.65 -14.79 10.35
CA GLY A 111 11.55 -13.69 9.41
C GLY A 111 10.43 -12.70 9.72
N GLU A 112 10.39 -11.66 8.92
CA GLU A 112 9.37 -10.62 9.00
C GLU A 112 9.16 -9.97 7.65
N PHE A 113 7.97 -9.40 7.46
CA PHE A 113 7.60 -8.63 6.28
C PHE A 113 6.74 -7.46 6.73
N ALA A 114 6.97 -6.28 6.17
CA ALA A 114 6.20 -5.10 6.50
C ALA A 114 5.67 -4.44 5.23
N LEU A 115 4.44 -3.97 5.32
CA LEU A 115 3.75 -3.26 4.25
C LEU A 115 3.25 -1.94 4.81
N SER A 116 3.54 -0.84 4.12
CA SER A 116 3.09 0.49 4.54
C SER A 116 2.32 1.15 3.42
N THR A 117 1.27 1.89 3.80
CA THR A 117 0.49 2.65 2.84
C THR A 117 -0.11 3.87 3.52
N ARG A 118 -0.67 4.76 2.72
CA ARG A 118 -1.41 5.91 3.21
C ARG A 118 -2.87 5.78 2.87
N ILE A 119 -3.72 6.12 3.82
CA ILE A 119 -5.17 6.09 3.65
C ILE A 119 -5.72 7.47 3.91
N TYR A 120 -6.50 7.97 2.97
CA TYR A 120 -7.26 9.21 3.11
C TYR A 120 -8.63 8.85 3.66
N ALA A 121 -8.96 9.39 4.82
CA ALA A 121 -10.22 9.10 5.50
C ALA A 121 -10.78 10.39 6.09
N PRO A 122 -11.50 11.21 5.29
CA PRO A 122 -12.08 12.44 5.78
C PRO A 122 -13.17 12.18 6.81
N ARG A 123 -13.19 13.01 7.85
CA ARG A 123 -14.22 12.91 8.88
C ARG A 123 -15.55 13.43 8.32
N HIS A 124 -16.57 12.60 8.41
CA HIS A 124 -17.91 13.01 8.02
C HIS A 124 -18.44 14.01 9.04
N GLY A 125 -19.01 15.11 8.55
CA GLY A 125 -19.58 16.14 9.40
C GLY A 125 -18.62 17.22 9.88
N ALA A 126 -17.33 17.12 9.57
CA ALA A 126 -16.35 18.13 9.94
C ALA A 126 -16.49 19.43 9.14
N SER A 127 -17.32 19.44 8.13
CA SER A 127 -17.52 20.58 7.25
C SER A 127 -18.56 21.59 7.76
N ARG A 128 -18.99 21.46 8.98
CA ARG A 128 -19.96 22.40 9.59
C ARG A 128 -19.29 23.43 10.47
#